data_b974a30e18706279a13332dd6224057b
#
_entry.id   b974a30e18706279a13332dd6224057b
#
_cell.length_a   1.000
_cell.length_b   1.000
_cell.length_c   1.000
_cell.angle_alpha   90.00
_cell.angle_beta   90.00
_cell.angle_gamma   90.00
#
_symmetry.space_group_name_H-M   'P 1'
#
loop_
_entity.id
_entity.type
_entity.pdbx_description
1 polymer ?
#
loop_
_entity_poly.entity_id
_entity_poly.type
_entity_poly.pdbx_seq_one_letter_code
_entity_poly.pdbx_strand_id
1 'polypeptide(L)'
;MFLNATEQTTWLPQQASTIASEVDALFYFIYYWTLIFLAIVGFCVFYFGWKYRSSKHSKPLKSTSHNTPLEIAWTVIPFILVMIVFFWGAGSYMKMNVIPYGAMEVNVKAQKWAWNFKYKEGFSNPRDLVV
;
A
#
# COMPACT_ATOMS: atom_id res chain seq x y z
N MET A 1 -11.39 -0.06 24.18
CA MET A 1 -10.02 0.48 24.33
C MET A 1 -9.88 1.52 23.24
N PHE A 2 -10.18 2.78 23.58
CA PHE A 2 -10.15 3.88 22.62
C PHE A 2 -8.68 4.22 22.33
N LEU A 3 -8.23 3.92 21.12
CA LEU A 3 -6.89 4.26 20.66
C LEU A 3 -6.74 5.78 20.62
N ASN A 4 -5.64 6.25 21.15
CA ASN A 4 -5.30 7.65 21.31
C ASN A 4 -5.41 8.40 19.96
N ALA A 5 -6.26 9.41 19.93
CA ALA A 5 -6.57 10.28 18.78
C ALA A 5 -5.43 11.25 18.40
N THR A 6 -4.16 10.92 18.68
CA THR A 6 -3.05 11.88 18.59
C THR A 6 -2.03 11.62 17.50
N GLU A 7 -2.15 10.56 16.71
CA GLU A 7 -1.21 10.35 15.62
C GLU A 7 -1.87 10.59 14.24
N GLN A 8 -2.12 11.86 13.96
CA GLN A 8 -2.35 12.26 12.57
C GLN A 8 -1.02 12.21 11.85
N THR A 9 -0.82 11.17 11.05
CA THR A 9 0.31 11.17 10.12
C THR A 9 -0.03 12.07 8.94
N THR A 10 0.96 12.75 8.40
CA THR A 10 0.79 13.70 7.28
C THR A 10 0.16 13.05 6.03
N TRP A 11 0.24 11.73 5.91
CA TRP A 11 -0.16 10.98 4.71
C TRP A 11 -1.44 10.16 4.87
N LEU A 12 -1.76 9.74 6.08
CA LEU A 12 -2.90 8.86 6.32
C LEU A 12 -3.88 9.53 7.31
N PRO A 13 -5.19 9.41 7.08
CA PRO A 13 -6.21 9.90 8.01
C PRO A 13 -6.18 9.10 9.32
N GLN A 14 -6.90 9.56 10.33
CA GLN A 14 -7.05 8.86 11.59
C GLN A 14 -7.67 7.47 11.37
N GLN A 15 -7.13 6.49 12.09
CA GLN A 15 -7.65 5.12 12.04
C GLN A 15 -9.05 5.07 12.66
N ALA A 16 -10.05 4.82 11.82
CA ALA A 16 -11.45 4.71 12.21
C ALA A 16 -12.04 3.29 12.03
N SER A 17 -11.19 2.31 11.69
CA SER A 17 -11.60 0.93 11.46
C SER A 17 -10.65 -0.04 12.14
N THR A 18 -11.15 -1.22 12.53
CA THR A 18 -10.34 -2.31 13.09
C THR A 18 -9.27 -2.84 12.14
N ILE A 19 -9.47 -2.66 10.83
CA ILE A 19 -8.55 -3.11 9.77
C ILE A 19 -7.57 -2.00 9.37
N ALA A 20 -7.83 -0.74 9.75
CA ALA A 20 -7.01 0.40 9.38
C ALA A 20 -5.53 0.21 9.73
N SER A 21 -5.22 -0.34 10.88
CA SER A 21 -3.84 -0.59 11.32
C SER A 21 -3.08 -1.57 10.41
N GLU A 22 -3.74 -2.60 9.85
CA GLU A 22 -3.12 -3.53 8.90
C GLU A 22 -2.86 -2.87 7.55
N VAL A 23 -3.80 -2.05 7.08
CA VAL A 23 -3.68 -1.30 5.82
C VAL A 23 -2.55 -0.26 5.93
N ASP A 24 -2.50 0.46 7.05
CA ASP A 24 -1.45 1.45 7.32
C ASP A 24 -0.06 0.78 7.39
N ALA A 25 0.05 -0.37 8.04
CA ALA A 25 1.30 -1.13 8.11
C ALA A 25 1.80 -1.54 6.72
N LEU A 26 0.89 -2.04 5.86
CA LEU A 26 1.22 -2.39 4.48
C LEU A 26 1.63 -1.15 3.67
N PHE A 27 0.92 -0.03 3.85
CA PHE A 27 1.27 1.23 3.20
C PHE A 27 2.68 1.70 3.58
N TYR A 28 3.02 1.73 4.87
CA TYR A 28 4.35 2.13 5.32
C TYR A 28 5.44 1.16 4.87
N PHE A 29 5.16 -0.14 4.82
CA PHE A 29 6.09 -1.12 4.27
C PHE A 29 6.43 -0.78 2.81
N ILE A 30 5.43 -0.57 1.96
CA ILE A 30 5.62 -0.20 0.55
C ILE A 30 6.34 1.14 0.44
N TYR A 31 5.95 2.13 1.24
CA TYR A 31 6.54 3.46 1.25
C TYR A 31 8.04 3.44 1.57
N TYR A 32 8.45 2.77 2.64
CA TYR A 32 9.87 2.68 3.01
C TYR A 32 10.69 1.92 1.97
N TRP A 33 10.17 0.83 1.42
CA TRP A 33 10.87 0.12 0.35
C TRP A 33 11.01 0.98 -0.90
N THR A 34 9.98 1.75 -1.26
CA THR A 34 10.06 2.70 -2.38
C THR A 34 11.15 3.74 -2.16
N LEU A 35 11.26 4.30 -0.94
CA LEU A 35 12.32 5.25 -0.61
C LEU A 35 13.72 4.61 -0.68
N ILE A 36 13.88 3.38 -0.21
CA ILE A 36 15.15 2.64 -0.28
C ILE A 36 15.55 2.45 -1.74
N PHE A 37 14.65 1.96 -2.60
CA PHE A 37 14.95 1.81 -4.03
C PHE A 37 15.26 3.13 -4.70
N LEU A 38 14.50 4.18 -4.41
CA LEU A 38 14.75 5.51 -4.94
C LEU A 38 16.15 6.02 -4.54
N ALA A 39 16.53 5.82 -3.28
CA ALA A 39 17.85 6.21 -2.78
C ALA A 39 18.98 5.42 -3.48
N ILE A 40 18.83 4.11 -3.64
CA ILE A 40 19.80 3.25 -4.32
C ILE A 40 19.96 3.68 -5.78
N VAL A 41 18.86 3.83 -6.52
CA VAL A 41 18.90 4.21 -7.94
C VAL A 41 19.46 5.63 -8.07
N GLY A 42 19.02 6.57 -7.27
CA GLY A 42 19.52 7.94 -7.26
C GLY A 42 21.03 7.97 -7.00
N PHE A 43 21.48 7.26 -5.97
CA PHE A 43 22.91 7.15 -5.67
C PHE A 43 23.70 6.55 -6.85
N CYS A 44 23.21 5.47 -7.45
CA CYS A 44 23.87 4.85 -8.61
C CYS A 44 23.98 5.83 -9.79
N VAL A 45 22.90 6.56 -10.10
CA VAL A 45 22.88 7.54 -11.19
C VAL A 45 23.92 8.64 -10.95
N PHE A 46 23.95 9.24 -9.76
CA PHE A 46 24.91 10.28 -9.41
C PHE A 46 26.34 9.75 -9.38
N TYR A 47 26.56 8.59 -8.75
CA TYR A 47 27.87 7.97 -8.64
C TYR A 47 28.47 7.61 -10.01
N PHE A 48 27.70 6.94 -10.87
CA PHE A 48 28.17 6.56 -12.19
C PHE A 48 28.28 7.76 -13.12
N GLY A 49 27.37 8.72 -13.05
CA GLY A 49 27.46 9.98 -13.80
C GLY A 49 28.72 10.75 -13.45
N TRP A 50 29.12 10.79 -12.18
CA TRP A 50 30.35 11.43 -11.75
C TRP A 50 31.60 10.62 -12.08
N LYS A 51 31.57 9.33 -11.84
CA LYS A 51 32.71 8.42 -12.06
C LYS A 51 33.08 8.28 -13.53
N TYR A 52 32.08 8.19 -14.41
CA TYR A 52 32.28 7.99 -15.85
C TYR A 52 32.10 9.27 -16.68
N ARG A 53 32.23 10.42 -16.05
CA ARG A 53 32.20 11.72 -16.76
C ARG A 53 33.29 11.76 -17.84
N SER A 54 32.92 12.20 -19.04
CA SER A 54 33.80 12.21 -20.23
C SER A 54 35.14 12.97 -20.07
N SER A 55 35.20 13.96 -19.15
CA SER A 55 36.44 14.67 -18.85
C SER A 55 37.50 13.81 -18.15
N LYS A 56 37.15 12.65 -17.62
CA LYS A 56 38.08 11.72 -16.91
C LYS A 56 38.53 10.53 -17.81
N HIS A 57 37.79 10.23 -18.87
CA HIS A 57 38.04 9.07 -19.72
C HIS A 57 38.01 9.47 -21.20
N SER A 58 39.18 9.64 -21.79
CA SER A 58 39.34 10.00 -23.22
C SER A 58 39.10 8.82 -24.15
N LYS A 59 39.03 7.59 -23.65
CA LYS A 59 38.83 6.40 -24.48
C LYS A 59 37.63 5.59 -23.91
N PRO A 60 36.81 5.00 -24.79
CA PRO A 60 35.73 4.14 -24.34
C PRO A 60 36.30 2.92 -23.61
N LEU A 61 35.88 2.72 -22.35
CA LEU A 61 36.24 1.54 -21.59
C LEU A 61 35.51 0.32 -22.18
N LYS A 62 36.25 -0.78 -22.40
CA LYS A 62 35.62 -2.06 -22.73
C LYS A 62 34.67 -2.43 -21.60
N SER A 63 33.38 -2.30 -21.83
CA SER A 63 32.35 -2.72 -20.90
C SER A 63 31.99 -4.18 -21.15
N THR A 64 31.94 -5.00 -20.11
CA THR A 64 31.29 -6.32 -20.15
C THR A 64 29.81 -6.08 -20.35
N SER A 65 29.29 -6.52 -21.51
CA SER A 65 27.90 -6.28 -21.90
C SER A 65 26.88 -7.15 -21.13
N HIS A 66 27.35 -8.12 -20.34
CA HIS A 66 26.49 -9.10 -19.67
C HIS A 66 27.05 -9.51 -18.31
N ASN A 67 26.21 -9.45 -17.28
CA ASN A 67 26.54 -9.88 -15.92
C ASN A 67 25.35 -10.64 -15.31
N THR A 68 25.29 -11.94 -15.55
CA THR A 68 24.21 -12.83 -15.13
C THR A 68 23.91 -12.76 -13.62
N PRO A 69 24.87 -12.74 -12.68
CA PRO A 69 24.56 -12.61 -11.26
C PRO A 69 23.84 -11.31 -10.92
N LEU A 70 24.23 -10.22 -11.54
CA LEU A 70 23.58 -8.92 -11.33
C LEU A 70 22.17 -8.91 -11.90
N GLU A 71 21.96 -9.53 -13.06
CA GLU A 71 20.64 -9.67 -13.69
C GLU A 71 19.68 -10.48 -12.83
N ILE A 72 20.14 -11.60 -12.30
CA ILE A 72 19.35 -12.41 -11.36
C ILE A 72 19.02 -11.59 -10.11
N ALA A 73 19.99 -10.89 -9.52
CA ALA A 73 19.78 -10.13 -8.31
C ALA A 73 18.68 -9.06 -8.47
N TRP A 74 18.75 -8.23 -9.51
CA TRP A 74 17.74 -7.17 -9.69
C TRP A 74 16.37 -7.67 -10.16
N THR A 75 16.28 -8.92 -10.64
CA THR A 75 15.00 -9.56 -10.98
C THR A 75 14.37 -10.25 -9.76
N VAL A 76 15.17 -11.02 -9.02
CA VAL A 76 14.67 -11.85 -7.91
C VAL A 76 14.30 -11.00 -6.69
N ILE A 77 15.10 -9.99 -6.35
CA ILE A 77 14.85 -9.16 -5.16
C ILE A 77 13.50 -8.43 -5.28
N PRO A 78 13.21 -7.65 -6.35
CA PRO A 78 11.89 -7.03 -6.50
C PRO A 78 10.76 -8.04 -6.63
N PHE A 79 10.98 -9.17 -7.27
CA PHE A 79 9.97 -10.22 -7.39
C PHE A 79 9.55 -10.76 -6.01
N ILE A 80 10.51 -11.06 -5.13
CA ILE A 80 10.21 -11.52 -3.76
C ILE A 80 9.41 -10.45 -3.00
N LEU A 81 9.80 -9.17 -3.11
CA LEU A 81 9.07 -8.08 -2.47
C LEU A 81 7.62 -7.97 -2.96
N VAL A 82 7.41 -8.08 -4.27
CA VAL A 82 6.05 -8.08 -4.84
C VAL A 82 5.24 -9.26 -4.33
N MET A 83 5.84 -10.44 -4.20
CA MET A 83 5.15 -11.61 -3.63
C MET A 83 4.76 -11.40 -2.17
N ILE A 84 5.62 -10.81 -1.36
CA ILE A 84 5.31 -10.46 0.05
C ILE A 84 4.12 -9.50 0.11
N VAL A 85 4.16 -8.39 -0.66
CA VAL A 85 3.08 -7.40 -0.72
C VAL A 85 1.78 -8.04 -1.21
N PHE A 86 1.85 -8.91 -2.22
CA PHE A 86 0.69 -9.60 -2.77
C PHE A 86 0.01 -10.48 -1.71
N PHE A 87 0.75 -11.36 -1.04
CA PHE A 87 0.16 -12.25 -0.05
C PHE A 87 -0.36 -11.50 1.18
N TRP A 88 0.35 -10.47 1.61
CA TRP A 88 -0.11 -9.62 2.71
C TRP A 88 -1.39 -8.88 2.34
N GLY A 89 -1.40 -8.19 1.19
CA GLY A 89 -2.57 -7.48 0.70
C GLY A 89 -3.77 -8.38 0.43
N ALA A 90 -3.56 -9.57 -0.15
CA ALA A 90 -4.61 -10.57 -0.35
C ALA A 90 -5.19 -11.06 0.99
N GLY A 91 -4.35 -11.27 2.01
CA GLY A 91 -4.80 -11.64 3.36
C GLY A 91 -5.67 -10.56 3.99
N SER A 92 -5.23 -9.30 3.93
CA SER A 92 -6.01 -8.16 4.44
C SER A 92 -7.32 -7.98 3.67
N TYR A 93 -7.29 -8.13 2.34
CA TYR A 93 -8.49 -8.09 1.51
C TYR A 93 -9.51 -9.17 1.88
N MET A 94 -9.06 -10.42 2.08
CA MET A 94 -9.95 -11.50 2.50
C MET A 94 -10.59 -11.21 3.86
N LYS A 95 -9.85 -10.66 4.83
CA LYS A 95 -10.38 -10.27 6.14
C LYS A 95 -11.48 -9.21 6.02
N MET A 96 -11.35 -8.25 5.10
CA MET A 96 -12.37 -7.22 4.86
C MET A 96 -13.69 -7.79 4.31
N ASN A 97 -13.62 -8.90 3.56
CA ASN A 97 -14.80 -9.54 2.95
C ASN A 97 -15.51 -10.52 3.89
N VAL A 98 -14.91 -10.87 5.02
CA VAL A 98 -15.55 -11.75 6.02
C VAL A 98 -16.36 -10.90 6.98
N ILE A 99 -17.66 -11.10 6.97
CA ILE A 99 -18.59 -10.42 7.90
C ILE A 99 -18.36 -10.99 9.29
N PRO A 100 -18.02 -10.15 10.31
CA PRO A 100 -17.82 -10.62 11.67
C PRO A 100 -19.13 -11.14 12.27
N TYR A 101 -19.04 -12.15 13.13
CA TYR A 101 -20.20 -12.66 13.87
C TYR A 101 -20.84 -11.55 14.70
N GLY A 102 -22.16 -11.39 14.55
CA GLY A 102 -22.91 -10.35 15.27
C GLY A 102 -22.89 -8.97 14.61
N ALA A 103 -22.42 -8.86 13.37
CA ALA A 103 -22.52 -7.61 12.62
C ALA A 103 -23.99 -7.20 12.43
N MET A 104 -24.25 -5.90 12.58
CA MET A 104 -25.58 -5.33 12.33
C MET A 104 -25.86 -5.35 10.82
N GLU A 105 -26.94 -6.00 10.43
CA GLU A 105 -27.38 -6.06 9.04
C GLU A 105 -28.31 -4.89 8.73
N VAL A 106 -27.90 -4.03 7.82
CA VAL A 106 -28.70 -2.90 7.35
C VAL A 106 -28.98 -3.06 5.86
N ASN A 107 -30.24 -3.28 5.51
CA ASN A 107 -30.68 -3.34 4.11
C ASN A 107 -30.88 -1.94 3.55
N VAL A 108 -30.05 -1.57 2.57
CA VAL A 108 -30.07 -0.25 1.95
C VAL A 108 -30.77 -0.34 0.59
N LYS A 109 -31.89 0.37 0.43
CA LYS A 109 -32.60 0.49 -0.84
C LYS A 109 -32.44 1.89 -1.40
N ALA A 110 -31.64 2.01 -2.46
CA ALA A 110 -31.47 3.27 -3.19
C ALA A 110 -32.58 3.42 -4.24
N GLN A 111 -33.25 4.55 -4.21
CA GLN A 111 -34.24 4.94 -5.23
C GLN A 111 -33.88 6.35 -5.71
N LYS A 112 -34.40 6.74 -6.88
CA LYS A 112 -34.22 8.09 -7.42
C LYS A 112 -34.74 9.11 -6.39
N TRP A 113 -33.79 9.90 -5.85
CA TRP A 113 -33.97 10.95 -4.84
C TRP A 113 -34.22 10.48 -3.39
N ALA A 114 -34.13 9.18 -3.10
CA ALA A 114 -34.32 8.69 -1.73
C ALA A 114 -33.46 7.47 -1.39
N TRP A 115 -32.96 7.42 -0.16
CA TRP A 115 -32.28 6.29 0.46
C TRP A 115 -33.16 5.77 1.58
N ASN A 116 -33.46 4.48 1.57
CA ASN A 116 -34.21 3.82 2.64
C ASN A 116 -33.32 2.81 3.33
N PHE A 117 -33.16 2.97 4.64
CA PHE A 117 -32.40 2.06 5.50
C PHE A 117 -33.37 1.21 6.30
N LYS A 118 -33.31 -0.11 6.16
CA LYS A 118 -34.15 -1.06 6.88
C LYS A 118 -33.27 -1.93 7.76
N TYR A 119 -33.50 -1.85 9.07
CA TYR A 119 -32.82 -2.63 10.10
C TYR A 119 -33.55 -3.94 10.34
N LYS A 120 -32.81 -4.96 10.83
CA LYS A 120 -33.35 -6.31 11.12
C LYS A 120 -34.50 -6.28 12.13
N GLU A 121 -34.52 -5.31 13.04
CA GLU A 121 -35.55 -5.10 14.06
C GLU A 121 -36.85 -4.44 13.54
N GLY A 122 -36.98 -4.26 12.23
CA GLY A 122 -38.19 -3.69 11.60
C GLY A 122 -38.25 -2.17 11.57
N PHE A 123 -37.29 -1.47 12.17
CA PHE A 123 -37.20 -0.02 12.09
C PHE A 123 -36.73 0.40 10.70
N SER A 124 -37.37 1.37 10.09
CA SER A 124 -36.95 1.94 8.80
C SER A 124 -36.82 3.44 8.93
N ASN A 125 -35.64 3.98 8.59
CA ASN A 125 -35.41 5.41 8.54
C ASN A 125 -35.20 5.82 7.05
N PRO A 126 -36.05 6.73 6.51
CA PRO A 126 -35.95 7.13 5.11
C PRO A 126 -34.89 8.21 4.82
N ARG A 127 -34.18 8.71 5.80
CA ARG A 127 -33.25 9.84 5.60
C ARG A 127 -31.84 9.60 6.11
N ASP A 128 -31.67 9.01 7.29
CA ASP A 128 -30.37 8.94 7.95
C ASP A 128 -30.03 7.53 8.37
N LEU A 129 -28.76 7.16 8.24
CA LEU A 129 -28.21 5.95 8.81
C LEU A 129 -28.00 6.21 10.30
N VAL A 130 -28.70 5.47 11.16
CA VAL A 130 -28.53 5.51 12.61
C VAL A 130 -27.66 4.31 13.03
N VAL A 131 -26.51 4.57 13.60
CA VAL A 131 -25.54 3.56 14.08
C VAL A 131 -25.46 3.61 15.60
#